data_0f9094aa2e3ffa1d7c48734cda8c3ecd
#
_entry.id   0f9094aa2e3ffa1d7c48734cda8c3ecd
#
_cell.length_a   1.000
_cell.length_b   1.000
_cell.length_c   1.000
_cell.angle_alpha   90.00
_cell.angle_beta   90.00
_cell.angle_gamma   90.00
#
_symmetry.space_group_name_H-M   'P 1'
#
loop_
_entity.id
_entity.type
_entity.pdbx_description
1 polymer ?
#
loop_
_entity_poly.entity_id
_entity_poly.type
_entity_poly.pdbx_seq_one_letter_code
_entity_poly.pdbx_strand_id
1 'polypeptide(L)'
;MKYRYFLSLALMAFFAFSPVNAQKRTLEEVKKSIGDLSADLKAYKNAQAKLKPALTNEATQDLAETWWLAARVEFGIYDKNRVNKSVGNSFDVKEMGNALVSGYDYCQKALKLDTILETNRDGTPKIDKATQKQKVKTKFSKEIWHKMMGYVVDYS
;
A
#
# COMPACT_ATOMS: atom_id res chain seq x y z
N MET A 1 15.53 9.59 -48.83
CA MET A 1 15.84 8.61 -47.76
C MET A 1 16.06 9.25 -46.38
N LYS A 2 15.39 10.34 -46.00
CA LYS A 2 15.59 11.02 -44.69
C LYS A 2 14.49 10.82 -43.67
N TYR A 3 13.38 10.15 -44.03
CA TYR A 3 12.22 9.96 -43.13
C TYR A 3 12.20 8.60 -42.39
N ARG A 4 13.08 7.66 -42.74
CA ARG A 4 13.11 6.32 -42.09
C ARG A 4 13.71 6.34 -40.68
N TYR A 5 14.53 7.32 -40.35
CA TYR A 5 15.18 7.44 -39.02
C TYR A 5 14.34 8.19 -38.01
N PHE A 6 13.36 9.01 -38.45
CA PHE A 6 12.47 9.72 -37.51
C PHE A 6 11.41 8.81 -36.89
N LEU A 7 10.97 7.77 -37.61
CA LEU A 7 9.99 6.83 -37.06
C LEU A 7 10.59 5.92 -35.97
N SER A 8 11.86 5.55 -36.12
CA SER A 8 12.53 4.70 -35.12
C SER A 8 12.85 5.43 -33.81
N LEU A 9 13.14 6.74 -33.88
CA LEU A 9 13.38 7.54 -32.67
C LEU A 9 12.09 7.81 -31.87
N ALA A 10 10.95 8.01 -32.56
CA ALA A 10 9.65 8.17 -31.92
C ALA A 10 9.17 6.89 -31.22
N LEU A 11 9.50 5.71 -31.77
CA LEU A 11 9.13 4.43 -31.15
C LEU A 11 9.94 4.13 -29.88
N MET A 12 11.20 4.57 -29.79
CA MET A 12 12.02 4.39 -28.59
C MET A 12 11.61 5.31 -27.44
N ALA A 13 11.01 6.47 -27.70
CA ALA A 13 10.53 7.38 -26.66
C ALA A 13 9.27 6.85 -25.93
N PHE A 14 8.48 5.96 -26.56
CA PHE A 14 7.30 5.34 -25.95
C PHE A 14 7.62 4.23 -24.94
N PHE A 15 8.82 3.64 -24.97
CA PHE A 15 9.23 2.60 -24.03
C PHE A 15 9.81 3.14 -22.72
N ALA A 16 10.07 4.45 -22.60
CA ALA A 16 10.65 5.05 -21.39
C ALA A 16 9.63 5.26 -20.25
N PHE A 17 8.33 5.20 -20.52
CA PHE A 17 7.27 5.22 -19.53
C PHE A 17 6.69 3.83 -19.35
N SER A 18 7.43 2.91 -18.74
CA SER A 18 6.84 1.62 -18.39
C SER A 18 5.78 1.86 -17.30
N PRO A 19 4.56 1.31 -17.47
CA PRO A 19 3.47 1.47 -16.49
C PRO A 19 3.89 1.01 -15.08
N VAL A 20 4.87 0.12 -14.98
CA VAL A 20 5.50 -0.35 -13.74
C VAL A 20 6.13 0.79 -12.95
N ASN A 21 6.93 1.64 -13.61
CA ASN A 21 7.60 2.76 -12.94
C ASN A 21 6.61 3.85 -12.50
N ALA A 22 5.57 4.09 -13.29
CA ALA A 22 4.51 5.04 -12.95
C ALA A 22 3.76 4.61 -11.66
N GLN A 23 3.41 3.33 -11.54
CA GLN A 23 2.70 2.84 -10.35
C GLN A 23 3.58 2.83 -9.09
N LYS A 24 4.85 2.44 -9.20
CA LYS A 24 5.79 2.54 -8.08
C LYS A 24 5.97 3.98 -7.60
N ARG A 25 6.07 4.93 -8.53
CA ARG A 25 6.13 6.35 -8.20
C ARG A 25 4.86 6.82 -7.49
N THR A 26 3.69 6.37 -7.94
CA THR A 26 2.41 6.66 -7.26
C THR A 26 2.41 6.17 -5.81
N LEU A 27 2.93 4.97 -5.52
CA LEU A 27 3.04 4.47 -4.14
C LEU A 27 3.91 5.41 -3.28
N GLU A 28 5.06 5.84 -3.79
CA GLU A 28 5.94 6.76 -3.05
C GLU A 28 5.29 8.14 -2.84
N GLU A 29 4.59 8.69 -3.83
CA GLU A 29 3.85 9.94 -3.71
C GLU A 29 2.75 9.86 -2.64
N VAL A 30 1.98 8.77 -2.63
CA VAL A 30 0.95 8.54 -1.61
C VAL A 30 1.58 8.39 -0.24
N LYS A 31 2.63 7.59 -0.10
CA LYS A 31 3.35 7.39 1.16
C LYS A 31 3.84 8.71 1.75
N LYS A 32 4.39 9.59 0.91
CA LYS A 32 4.80 10.94 1.31
C LYS A 32 3.61 11.78 1.74
N SER A 33 2.51 11.79 0.97
CA SER A 33 1.34 12.63 1.25
C SER A 33 0.62 12.28 2.56
N ILE A 34 0.55 11.00 2.94
CA ILE A 34 -0.05 10.55 4.21
C ILE A 34 0.94 10.52 5.37
N GLY A 35 2.23 10.63 5.10
CA GLY A 35 3.29 10.73 6.11
C GLY A 35 3.41 12.15 6.69
N ASP A 36 2.80 13.15 6.07
CA ASP A 36 2.75 14.51 6.57
C ASP A 36 1.81 14.59 7.78
N LEU A 37 2.29 15.15 8.89
CA LEU A 37 1.49 15.32 10.11
C LEU A 37 0.29 16.27 9.89
N SER A 38 0.37 17.15 8.90
CA SER A 38 -0.71 18.07 8.51
C SER A 38 -1.75 17.44 7.57
N ALA A 39 -1.58 16.18 7.15
CA ALA A 39 -2.48 15.52 6.24
C ALA A 39 -3.91 15.50 6.80
N ASP A 40 -4.83 16.13 6.08
CA ASP A 40 -6.25 16.23 6.41
C ASP A 40 -7.08 15.11 5.75
N LEU A 41 -8.39 15.08 5.98
CA LEU A 41 -9.30 14.10 5.38
C LEU A 41 -9.23 14.14 3.84
N LYS A 42 -9.08 15.35 3.25
CA LYS A 42 -9.00 15.52 1.80
C LYS A 42 -7.72 14.89 1.24
N ALA A 43 -6.60 15.03 1.94
CA ALA A 43 -5.33 14.40 1.56
C ALA A 43 -5.46 12.87 1.51
N TYR A 44 -6.10 12.26 2.52
CA TYR A 44 -6.36 10.81 2.54
C TYR A 44 -7.30 10.34 1.44
N LYS A 45 -8.39 11.09 1.14
CA LYS A 45 -9.29 10.78 0.01
C LYS A 45 -8.58 10.88 -1.34
N ASN A 46 -7.71 11.85 -1.53
CA ASN A 46 -6.89 11.98 -2.73
C ASN A 46 -5.90 10.79 -2.83
N ALA A 47 -5.30 10.38 -1.73
CA ALA A 47 -4.43 9.22 -1.66
C ALA A 47 -5.18 7.92 -2.01
N GLN A 48 -6.40 7.73 -1.50
CA GLN A 48 -7.28 6.60 -1.84
C GLN A 48 -7.54 6.53 -3.34
N ALA A 49 -7.95 7.65 -3.95
CA ALA A 49 -8.21 7.72 -5.39
C ALA A 49 -6.95 7.40 -6.21
N LYS A 50 -5.78 7.89 -5.81
CA LYS A 50 -4.49 7.61 -6.47
C LYS A 50 -4.07 6.15 -6.36
N LEU A 51 -4.36 5.48 -5.23
CA LEU A 51 -3.99 4.07 -5.02
C LEU A 51 -4.88 3.08 -5.76
N LYS A 52 -6.12 3.44 -6.06
CA LYS A 52 -7.08 2.55 -6.70
C LYS A 52 -6.54 1.80 -7.93
N PRO A 53 -5.85 2.45 -8.88
CA PRO A 53 -5.22 1.74 -10.00
C PRO A 53 -4.09 0.78 -9.58
N ALA A 54 -3.35 1.10 -8.51
CA ALA A 54 -2.24 0.27 -8.06
C ALA A 54 -2.69 -1.07 -7.44
N LEU A 55 -3.93 -1.14 -6.92
CA LEU A 55 -4.50 -2.35 -6.33
C LEU A 55 -4.82 -3.44 -7.37
N THR A 56 -4.93 -3.07 -8.64
CA THR A 56 -5.25 -3.99 -9.75
C THR A 56 -4.15 -4.07 -10.80
N ASN A 57 -3.07 -3.31 -10.64
CA ASN A 57 -1.96 -3.30 -11.59
C ASN A 57 -1.03 -4.50 -11.34
N GLU A 58 -0.71 -5.25 -12.37
CA GLU A 58 0.13 -6.46 -12.31
C GLU A 58 1.51 -6.22 -11.65
N ALA A 59 2.05 -5.01 -11.77
CA ALA A 59 3.35 -4.67 -11.19
C ALA A 59 3.31 -4.39 -9.67
N THR A 60 2.11 -4.15 -9.10
CA THR A 60 1.97 -3.69 -7.72
C THR A 60 0.95 -4.45 -6.89
N GLN A 61 -0.01 -5.15 -7.52
CA GLN A 61 -1.06 -5.89 -6.81
C GLN A 61 -0.54 -7.03 -5.92
N ASP A 62 0.63 -7.58 -6.24
CA ASP A 62 1.24 -8.68 -5.48
C ASP A 62 2.33 -8.19 -4.50
N LEU A 63 2.42 -6.87 -4.29
CA LEU A 63 3.31 -6.28 -3.30
C LEU A 63 2.57 -6.06 -1.97
N ALA A 64 3.07 -6.64 -0.88
CA ALA A 64 2.55 -6.38 0.47
C ALA A 64 2.47 -4.88 0.80
N GLU A 65 3.47 -4.11 0.35
CA GLU A 65 3.52 -2.65 0.56
C GLU A 65 2.33 -1.91 -0.05
N THR A 66 1.83 -2.34 -1.22
CA THR A 66 0.67 -1.72 -1.87
C THR A 66 -0.58 -1.83 -1.00
N TRP A 67 -0.86 -3.02 -0.49
CA TRP A 67 -2.01 -3.28 0.36
C TRP A 67 -1.88 -2.67 1.76
N TRP A 68 -0.67 -2.70 2.31
CA TRP A 68 -0.41 -2.02 3.58
C TRP A 68 -0.58 -0.50 3.47
N LEU A 69 -0.11 0.10 2.39
CA LEU A 69 -0.31 1.52 2.13
C LEU A 69 -1.80 1.87 1.96
N ALA A 70 -2.55 1.03 1.24
CA ALA A 70 -4.00 1.19 1.11
C ALA A 70 -4.72 1.09 2.46
N ALA A 71 -4.36 0.12 3.30
CA ALA A 71 -4.89 0.01 4.65
C ALA A 71 -4.63 1.26 5.49
N ARG A 72 -3.41 1.81 5.44
CA ARG A 72 -3.05 3.05 6.15
C ARG A 72 -3.88 4.25 5.68
N VAL A 73 -4.19 4.32 4.39
CA VAL A 73 -5.06 5.38 3.84
C VAL A 73 -6.47 5.24 4.37
N GLU A 74 -7.05 4.05 4.34
CA GLU A 74 -8.40 3.81 4.86
C GLU A 74 -8.50 4.12 6.36
N PHE A 75 -7.56 3.63 7.16
CA PHE A 75 -7.51 3.97 8.58
C PHE A 75 -7.35 5.48 8.82
N GLY A 76 -6.58 6.18 7.95
CA GLY A 76 -6.48 7.63 8.02
C GLY A 76 -7.81 8.33 7.74
N ILE A 77 -8.61 7.86 6.78
CA ILE A 77 -9.96 8.37 6.51
C ILE A 77 -10.86 8.18 7.74
N TYR A 78 -10.82 7.00 8.35
CA TYR A 78 -11.55 6.73 9.59
C TYR A 78 -11.11 7.68 10.73
N ASP A 79 -9.81 7.78 11.00
CA ASP A 79 -9.27 8.59 12.08
C ASP A 79 -9.63 10.09 11.92
N LYS A 80 -9.55 10.63 10.70
CA LYS A 80 -9.88 12.04 10.44
C LYS A 80 -11.38 12.31 10.60
N ASN A 81 -12.25 11.40 10.17
CA ASN A 81 -13.68 11.50 10.44
C ASN A 81 -13.98 11.38 11.95
N ARG A 82 -13.31 10.49 12.68
CA ARG A 82 -13.43 10.36 14.14
C ARG A 82 -13.04 11.66 14.85
N VAL A 83 -11.93 12.27 14.46
CA VAL A 83 -11.52 13.58 14.98
C VAL A 83 -12.56 14.65 14.68
N ASN A 84 -13.04 14.75 13.44
CA ASN A 84 -14.09 15.69 13.06
C ASN A 84 -15.33 15.52 13.96
N LYS A 85 -15.78 14.28 14.18
CA LYS A 85 -16.88 13.95 15.06
C LYS A 85 -16.64 14.47 16.51
N SER A 86 -15.44 14.26 17.03
CA SER A 86 -15.11 14.62 18.42
C SER A 86 -15.08 16.13 18.67
N VAL A 87 -14.77 16.93 17.63
CA VAL A 87 -14.72 18.41 17.73
C VAL A 87 -15.96 19.10 17.15
N GLY A 88 -17.03 18.31 16.83
CA GLY A 88 -18.29 18.86 16.34
C GLY A 88 -18.28 19.32 14.88
N ASN A 89 -17.26 18.94 14.09
CA ASN A 89 -17.20 19.20 12.66
C ASN A 89 -18.05 18.15 11.88
N SER A 90 -18.28 18.44 10.60
CA SER A 90 -18.94 17.49 9.67
C SER A 90 -18.13 16.22 9.52
N PHE A 91 -18.78 15.07 9.64
CA PHE A 91 -18.23 13.74 9.49
C PHE A 91 -19.23 12.79 8.81
N ASP A 92 -18.75 11.68 8.24
CA ASP A 92 -19.59 10.68 7.56
C ASP A 92 -19.41 9.32 8.23
N VAL A 93 -20.47 8.87 8.94
CA VAL A 93 -20.50 7.59 9.65
C VAL A 93 -20.37 6.41 8.69
N LYS A 94 -21.01 6.48 7.52
CA LYS A 94 -20.95 5.42 6.51
C LYS A 94 -19.54 5.31 5.92
N GLU A 95 -18.91 6.45 5.63
CA GLU A 95 -17.52 6.50 5.18
C GLU A 95 -16.58 5.92 6.23
N MET A 96 -16.76 6.26 7.52
CA MET A 96 -15.99 5.69 8.63
C MET A 96 -16.10 4.16 8.65
N GLY A 97 -17.32 3.62 8.61
CA GLY A 97 -17.55 2.18 8.61
C GLY A 97 -16.90 1.48 7.41
N ASN A 98 -17.10 2.02 6.22
CA ASN A 98 -16.50 1.48 5.00
C ASN A 98 -14.96 1.52 5.05
N ALA A 99 -14.38 2.62 5.48
CA ALA A 99 -12.94 2.77 5.60
C ALA A 99 -12.35 1.77 6.60
N LEU A 100 -13.02 1.54 7.72
CA LEU A 100 -12.55 0.56 8.71
C LEU A 100 -12.56 -0.86 8.14
N VAL A 101 -13.66 -1.29 7.50
CA VAL A 101 -13.77 -2.61 6.88
C VAL A 101 -12.73 -2.78 5.78
N SER A 102 -12.63 -1.82 4.86
CA SER A 102 -11.63 -1.86 3.78
C SER A 102 -10.19 -1.90 4.31
N GLY A 103 -9.91 -1.12 5.37
CA GLY A 103 -8.60 -1.14 6.02
C GLY A 103 -8.22 -2.51 6.57
N TYR A 104 -9.17 -3.22 7.20
CA TYR A 104 -8.96 -4.59 7.67
C TYR A 104 -8.74 -5.57 6.52
N ASP A 105 -9.54 -5.51 5.47
CA ASP A 105 -9.41 -6.38 4.29
C ASP A 105 -8.04 -6.20 3.62
N TYR A 106 -7.59 -4.96 3.49
CA TYR A 106 -6.27 -4.65 2.94
C TYR A 106 -5.12 -5.12 3.85
N CYS A 107 -5.27 -5.01 5.18
CA CYS A 107 -4.33 -5.60 6.12
C CYS A 107 -4.21 -7.10 5.95
N GLN A 108 -5.32 -7.83 5.85
CA GLN A 108 -5.33 -9.28 5.64
C GLN A 108 -4.59 -9.66 4.34
N LYS A 109 -4.80 -8.89 3.28
CA LYS A 109 -4.11 -9.12 2.01
C LYS A 109 -2.62 -8.81 2.10
N ALA A 110 -2.26 -7.70 2.75
CA ALA A 110 -0.86 -7.35 3.00
C ALA A 110 -0.14 -8.43 3.81
N LEU A 111 -0.74 -8.95 4.87
CA LEU A 111 -0.17 -10.03 5.70
C LEU A 111 0.09 -11.31 4.89
N LYS A 112 -0.83 -11.69 3.99
CA LYS A 112 -0.66 -12.85 3.12
C LYS A 112 0.53 -12.70 2.15
N LEU A 113 0.78 -11.48 1.70
CA LEU A 113 1.84 -11.16 0.74
C LEU A 113 3.19 -10.83 1.43
N ASP A 114 3.18 -10.54 2.73
CA ASP A 114 4.38 -10.12 3.50
C ASP A 114 5.23 -11.33 3.93
N THR A 115 5.47 -12.25 3.01
CA THR A 115 6.28 -13.44 3.25
C THR A 115 7.51 -13.40 2.34
N ILE A 116 8.68 -13.19 2.93
CA ILE A 116 9.98 -13.19 2.24
C ILE A 116 10.71 -14.46 2.63
N LEU A 117 10.96 -15.34 1.66
CA LEU A 117 11.75 -16.54 1.86
C LEU A 117 13.23 -16.17 2.04
N GLU A 118 13.83 -16.57 3.17
CA GLU A 118 15.24 -16.28 3.43
C GLU A 118 16.17 -17.23 2.64
N THR A 119 17.22 -16.67 2.09
CA THR A 119 18.31 -17.42 1.44
C THR A 119 19.65 -17.17 2.11
N ASN A 120 20.56 -18.11 1.96
CA ASN A 120 21.97 -17.97 2.30
C ASN A 120 22.68 -17.04 1.28
N ARG A 121 23.93 -16.68 1.53
CA ARG A 121 24.74 -15.82 0.62
C ARG A 121 24.95 -16.43 -0.77
N ASP A 122 24.93 -17.75 -0.86
CA ASP A 122 25.07 -18.52 -2.10
C ASP A 122 23.72 -18.70 -2.87
N GLY A 123 22.63 -18.10 -2.37
CA GLY A 123 21.29 -18.21 -2.97
C GLY A 123 20.50 -19.46 -2.57
N THR A 124 21.09 -20.39 -1.80
CA THR A 124 20.36 -21.59 -1.32
C THR A 124 19.34 -21.24 -0.24
N PRO A 125 18.22 -22.01 -0.11
CA PRO A 125 17.23 -21.80 0.94
C PRO A 125 17.85 -21.87 2.35
N LYS A 126 17.56 -20.91 3.18
CA LYS A 126 17.95 -20.94 4.60
C LYS A 126 16.94 -21.75 5.39
N ILE A 127 17.33 -22.92 5.83
CA ILE A 127 16.46 -23.87 6.52
C ILE A 127 16.48 -23.65 8.02
N ASP A 128 15.33 -23.69 8.66
CA ASP A 128 15.18 -23.75 10.10
C ASP A 128 15.47 -25.20 10.57
N LYS A 129 16.43 -25.37 11.49
CA LYS A 129 16.88 -26.69 11.93
C LYS A 129 15.83 -27.46 12.73
N ALA A 130 14.95 -26.74 13.45
CA ALA A 130 13.92 -27.37 14.29
C ALA A 130 12.71 -27.82 13.46
N THR A 131 12.30 -27.00 12.48
CA THR A 131 11.07 -27.24 11.70
C THR A 131 11.33 -27.86 10.34
N GLN A 132 12.60 -27.93 9.88
CA GLN A 132 13.02 -28.39 8.54
C GLN A 132 12.36 -27.60 7.40
N LYS A 133 11.81 -26.40 7.69
CA LYS A 133 11.18 -25.50 6.71
C LYS A 133 12.11 -24.35 6.36
N GLN A 134 11.94 -23.80 5.17
CA GLN A 134 12.64 -22.59 4.81
C GLN A 134 12.23 -21.44 5.74
N LYS A 135 13.22 -20.73 6.27
CA LYS A 135 12.98 -19.55 7.12
C LYS A 135 12.28 -18.46 6.32
N VAL A 136 11.33 -17.81 6.97
CA VAL A 136 10.59 -16.68 6.42
C VAL A 136 10.89 -15.43 7.22
N LYS A 137 10.89 -14.29 6.53
CA LYS A 137 10.99 -12.96 7.11
C LYS A 137 9.80 -12.15 6.68
N THR A 138 9.32 -11.29 7.55
CA THR A 138 8.25 -10.33 7.26
C THR A 138 8.78 -8.91 7.39
N LYS A 139 8.25 -7.98 6.59
CA LYS A 139 8.65 -6.58 6.61
C LYS A 139 7.64 -5.72 7.36
N PHE A 140 6.34 -5.97 7.15
CA PHE A 140 5.25 -5.13 7.62
C PHE A 140 4.36 -5.80 8.67
N SER A 141 4.41 -7.12 8.82
CA SER A 141 3.46 -7.90 9.63
C SER A 141 3.33 -7.39 11.06
N LYS A 142 4.43 -7.03 11.72
CA LYS A 142 4.40 -6.50 13.09
C LYS A 142 3.64 -5.16 13.16
N GLU A 143 3.89 -4.25 12.22
CA GLU A 143 3.26 -2.93 12.16
C GLU A 143 1.77 -3.07 11.83
N ILE A 144 1.42 -3.96 10.88
CA ILE A 144 0.04 -4.26 10.50
C ILE A 144 -0.74 -4.76 11.72
N TRP A 145 -0.21 -5.75 12.45
CA TRP A 145 -0.85 -6.29 13.65
C TRP A 145 -1.08 -5.22 14.72
N HIS A 146 -0.07 -4.39 15.01
CA HIS A 146 -0.23 -3.31 15.97
C HIS A 146 -1.33 -2.32 15.56
N LYS A 147 -1.37 -1.95 14.28
CA LYS A 147 -2.38 -1.02 13.78
C LYS A 147 -3.78 -1.61 13.86
N MET A 148 -3.97 -2.86 13.44
CA MET A 148 -5.26 -3.56 13.52
C MET A 148 -5.76 -3.66 14.97
N MET A 149 -4.90 -4.09 15.89
CA MET A 149 -5.27 -4.24 17.31
C MET A 149 -5.67 -2.91 17.94
N GLY A 150 -5.04 -1.80 17.55
CA GLY A 150 -5.43 -0.48 18.04
C GLY A 150 -6.88 -0.12 17.76
N TYR A 151 -7.44 -0.57 16.61
CA TYR A 151 -8.84 -0.32 16.29
C TYR A 151 -9.80 -1.33 16.92
N VAL A 152 -9.38 -2.55 17.26
CA VAL A 152 -10.22 -3.53 17.96
C VAL A 152 -10.50 -3.07 19.40
N VAL A 153 -9.49 -2.55 20.07
CA VAL A 153 -9.61 -2.09 21.48
C VAL A 153 -10.49 -0.86 21.61
N ASP A 154 -10.50 0.04 20.62
CA ASP A 154 -11.35 1.25 20.65
C ASP A 154 -12.87 0.94 20.53
N TYR A 155 -13.27 -0.30 20.24
CA TYR A 155 -14.67 -0.73 20.08
C TYR A 155 -15.17 -1.67 21.19
N SER A 156 -14.33 -2.03 22.14
CA SER A 156 -14.71 -2.83 23.31
C SER A 156 -14.99 -1.93 24.52
#